data_4547f9498e0a398656518f11dac6e7b8
#
_entry.id   4547f9498e0a398656518f11dac6e7b8
#
_cell.length_a   1.000
_cell.length_b   1.000
_cell.length_c   1.000
_cell.angle_alpha   90.00
_cell.angle_beta   90.00
_cell.angle_gamma   90.00
#
_symmetry.space_group_name_H-M   'P 1'
#
loop_
_entity.id
_entity.type
_entity.pdbx_description
1 polymer ?
#
loop_
_entity_poly.entity_id
_entity_poly.type
_entity_poly.pdbx_seq_one_letter_code
_entity_poly.pdbx_strand_id
1 'polypeptide(L)'
;MEKKEIYLNNTRNCNPVDRDEGAERVGMGVLLAKYYQLHPNDHIKIALLKYAKFLRNRLQESDYKTFSSVDRKGRNRAYNYAWVADFYFQMYKITGDKQYAVDGYMTLRSMFRQFGHGFYAIGIPVHLGLQTLKAADMDVEYETLKNDYIQVGDTFVKNGLNYPASEVNYEQAIVAPSIIFLLQLYMETGIQKYLDGAKQQMPALEAFNGNQPSYHLNEIAIRHWDGYWFGKREMWGDTFPHYWSTLTGAAFYLYAQCVGDNTYKRRAENIVRNNLCLFFEDGKASCAYIYPNRVNGVKAGFYDPYANDQDWALVYYLLVNKDIY
;
A
#
# COMPACT_ATOMS: atom_id res chain seq x y z
N MET A 1 4.53 -11.02 20.46
CA MET A 1 3.70 -9.89 19.98
C MET A 1 2.95 -9.22 21.13
N GLU A 2 2.05 -9.92 21.80
CA GLU A 2 1.20 -9.35 22.86
C GLU A 2 1.95 -8.64 24.00
N LYS A 3 3.09 -9.20 24.42
CA LYS A 3 3.89 -8.65 25.53
C LYS A 3 4.48 -7.26 25.23
N LYS A 4 4.68 -6.91 23.97
CA LYS A 4 5.27 -5.64 23.57
C LYS A 4 4.28 -4.71 22.86
N GLU A 5 3.05 -5.16 22.67
CA GLU A 5 2.00 -4.42 21.94
C GLU A 5 2.39 -4.04 20.50
N ILE A 6 3.30 -4.80 19.88
CA ILE A 6 3.86 -4.58 18.54
C ILE A 6 3.92 -5.87 17.74
N TYR A 7 3.99 -5.73 16.44
CA TYR A 7 4.27 -6.84 15.53
C TYR A 7 5.77 -6.98 15.34
N LEU A 8 6.30 -8.17 15.63
CA LEU A 8 7.72 -8.46 15.53
C LEU A 8 8.00 -9.41 14.36
N ASN A 9 9.09 -9.16 13.67
CA ASN A 9 9.64 -10.11 12.75
C ASN A 9 10.38 -11.22 13.51
N ASN A 10 9.81 -12.42 13.54
CA ASN A 10 10.36 -13.56 14.28
C ASN A 10 11.64 -14.13 13.64
N THR A 11 11.96 -13.78 12.42
CA THR A 11 13.19 -14.23 11.75
C THR A 11 14.41 -13.39 12.12
N ARG A 12 14.20 -12.26 12.78
CA ARG A 12 15.24 -11.36 13.25
C ARG A 12 15.00 -11.02 14.70
N ASN A 13 15.77 -11.61 15.57
CA ASN A 13 15.87 -11.14 16.95
C ASN A 13 16.87 -10.00 17.01
N CYS A 14 16.46 -8.81 16.61
CA CYS A 14 17.34 -7.65 16.45
C CYS A 14 16.73 -6.38 17.05
N ASN A 15 17.54 -5.34 17.06
CA ASN A 15 17.11 -4.00 17.45
C ASN A 15 15.94 -3.49 16.58
N PRO A 16 15.15 -2.55 17.11
CA PRO A 16 14.04 -1.93 16.38
C PRO A 16 14.48 -1.40 15.02
N VAL A 17 13.81 -1.86 13.98
CA VAL A 17 13.98 -1.37 12.61
C VAL A 17 12.62 -1.24 11.96
N ASP A 18 12.53 -0.52 10.86
CA ASP A 18 11.29 -0.27 10.15
C ASP A 18 10.54 -1.59 9.83
N ARG A 19 11.26 -2.63 9.41
CA ARG A 19 10.71 -3.94 9.06
C ARG A 19 10.26 -4.83 10.22
N ASP A 20 10.75 -4.59 11.43
CA ASP A 20 10.44 -5.43 12.59
C ASP A 20 9.25 -4.87 13.39
N GLU A 21 9.31 -3.59 13.73
CA GLU A 21 8.30 -2.95 14.59
C GLU A 21 7.98 -1.52 14.17
N GLY A 22 8.53 -1.09 13.04
CA GLY A 22 8.33 0.24 12.51
C GLY A 22 7.11 0.36 11.61
N ALA A 23 7.08 1.45 10.87
CA ALA A 23 5.94 1.81 10.05
C ALA A 23 5.72 0.88 8.85
N GLU A 24 6.73 0.15 8.38
CA GLU A 24 6.53 -0.86 7.32
C GLU A 24 5.63 -2.02 7.76
N ARG A 25 5.47 -2.25 9.08
CA ARG A 25 4.56 -3.30 9.59
C ARG A 25 3.10 -2.87 9.70
N VAL A 26 2.79 -1.64 9.35
CA VAL A 26 1.41 -1.11 9.42
C VAL A 26 0.46 -1.85 8.48
N GLY A 27 0.94 -2.38 7.35
CA GLY A 27 0.15 -3.22 6.45
C GLY A 27 -0.54 -4.39 7.15
N MET A 28 0.12 -5.02 8.13
CA MET A 28 -0.48 -6.06 8.97
C MET A 28 -1.65 -5.52 9.81
N GLY A 29 -1.50 -4.31 10.36
CA GLY A 29 -2.58 -3.63 11.10
C GLY A 29 -3.77 -3.30 10.20
N VAL A 30 -3.51 -2.76 9.01
CA VAL A 30 -4.56 -2.47 8.00
C VAL A 30 -5.28 -3.77 7.60
N LEU A 31 -4.54 -4.84 7.30
CA LEU A 31 -5.11 -6.14 6.98
C LEU A 31 -6.03 -6.66 8.10
N LEU A 32 -5.56 -6.64 9.35
CA LEU A 32 -6.36 -7.08 10.50
C LEU A 32 -7.60 -6.21 10.69
N ALA A 33 -7.51 -4.91 10.47
CA ALA A 33 -8.64 -3.99 10.55
C ALA A 33 -9.70 -4.28 9.47
N LYS A 34 -9.28 -4.53 8.24
CA LYS A 34 -10.18 -4.95 7.15
C LYS A 34 -10.78 -6.34 7.41
N TYR A 35 -9.99 -7.29 7.88
CA TYR A 35 -10.47 -8.62 8.25
C TYR A 35 -11.49 -8.56 9.38
N TYR A 36 -11.26 -7.72 10.41
CA TYR A 36 -12.21 -7.51 11.50
C TYR A 36 -13.58 -7.00 11.03
N GLN A 37 -13.62 -6.14 10.01
CA GLN A 37 -14.88 -5.65 9.45
C GLN A 37 -15.72 -6.80 8.83
N LEU A 38 -15.08 -7.85 8.33
CA LEU A 38 -15.75 -9.06 7.81
C LEU A 38 -16.05 -10.09 8.90
N HIS A 39 -15.16 -10.20 9.87
CA HIS A 39 -15.17 -11.24 10.91
C HIS A 39 -14.88 -10.61 12.28
N PRO A 40 -15.85 -9.90 12.88
CA PRO A 40 -15.66 -9.28 14.20
C PRO A 40 -15.21 -10.28 15.25
N ASN A 41 -14.15 -9.93 15.98
CA ASN A 41 -13.56 -10.77 17.02
C ASN A 41 -12.86 -9.91 18.08
N ASP A 42 -13.17 -10.15 19.35
CA ASP A 42 -12.67 -9.33 20.45
C ASP A 42 -11.15 -9.36 20.59
N HIS A 43 -10.50 -10.51 20.34
CA HIS A 43 -9.04 -10.59 20.38
C HIS A 43 -8.39 -9.70 19.32
N ILE A 44 -8.94 -9.70 18.09
CA ILE A 44 -8.46 -8.83 17.02
C ILE A 44 -8.71 -7.36 17.38
N LYS A 45 -9.89 -7.02 17.89
CA LYS A 45 -10.20 -5.65 18.30
C LYS A 45 -9.24 -5.14 19.36
N ILE A 46 -8.97 -5.93 20.39
CA ILE A 46 -8.02 -5.59 21.45
C ILE A 46 -6.61 -5.40 20.89
N ALA A 47 -6.17 -6.27 19.98
CA ALA A 47 -4.88 -6.15 19.33
C ALA A 47 -4.77 -4.86 18.49
N LEU A 48 -5.81 -4.52 17.74
CA LEU A 48 -5.88 -3.29 16.94
C LEU A 48 -5.83 -2.03 17.81
N LEU A 49 -6.59 -1.98 18.92
CA LEU A 49 -6.56 -0.87 19.85
C LEU A 49 -5.17 -0.67 20.48
N LYS A 50 -4.51 -1.76 20.87
CA LYS A 50 -3.13 -1.72 21.38
C LYS A 50 -2.16 -1.23 20.33
N TYR A 51 -2.33 -1.69 19.08
CA TYR A 51 -1.47 -1.28 18.00
C TYR A 51 -1.65 0.19 17.62
N ALA A 52 -2.89 0.70 17.60
CA ALA A 52 -3.15 2.12 17.41
C ALA A 52 -2.43 2.99 18.47
N LYS A 53 -2.53 2.60 19.74
CA LYS A 53 -1.81 3.25 20.83
C LYS A 53 -0.28 3.18 20.65
N PHE A 54 0.24 2.04 20.19
CA PHE A 54 1.66 1.89 19.89
C PHE A 54 2.10 2.85 18.77
N LEU A 55 1.40 2.91 17.66
CA LEU A 55 1.71 3.82 16.55
C LEU A 55 1.76 5.26 17.03
N ARG A 56 0.71 5.71 17.73
CA ARG A 56 0.61 7.10 18.21
C ARG A 56 1.71 7.47 19.19
N ASN A 57 2.02 6.59 20.14
CA ASN A 57 2.94 6.90 21.24
C ASN A 57 4.40 6.62 20.91
N ARG A 58 4.69 5.70 19.99
CA ARG A 58 6.06 5.23 19.74
C ARG A 58 6.62 5.68 18.39
N LEU A 59 5.77 5.77 17.38
CA LEU A 59 6.18 6.12 16.02
C LEU A 59 5.83 7.55 15.61
N GLN A 60 5.02 8.27 16.40
CA GLN A 60 4.65 9.65 16.08
C GLN A 60 5.04 10.63 17.20
N GLU A 61 5.34 11.86 16.80
CA GLU A 61 5.44 13.03 17.68
C GLU A 61 4.09 13.72 17.88
N SER A 62 4.06 14.74 18.73
CA SER A 62 2.83 15.49 19.00
C SER A 62 2.23 16.14 17.77
N ASP A 63 3.06 16.57 16.83
CA ASP A 63 2.68 17.16 15.52
C ASP A 63 2.43 16.12 14.41
N TYR A 64 2.35 14.85 14.78
CA TYR A 64 2.16 13.70 13.86
C TYR A 64 3.31 13.44 12.88
N LYS A 65 4.50 13.99 13.15
CA LYS A 65 5.70 13.52 12.45
C LYS A 65 5.90 12.04 12.74
N THR A 66 5.96 11.25 11.66
CA THR A 66 5.96 9.78 11.72
C THR A 66 7.33 9.23 11.40
N PHE A 67 7.87 8.40 12.28
CA PHE A 67 9.18 7.78 12.15
C PHE A 67 9.07 6.36 11.60
N SER A 68 10.11 5.94 10.87
CA SER A 68 10.22 4.58 10.35
C SER A 68 10.44 3.54 11.43
N SER A 69 11.01 3.92 12.59
CA SER A 69 11.32 2.98 13.69
C SER A 69 11.18 3.63 15.05
N VAL A 70 11.01 2.82 16.09
CA VAL A 70 10.77 3.28 17.47
C VAL A 70 11.95 3.97 18.13
N ASP A 71 13.17 3.73 17.70
CA ASP A 71 14.37 4.41 18.18
C ASP A 71 14.53 5.81 17.58
N ARG A 72 13.66 6.16 16.63
CA ARG A 72 13.60 7.45 15.93
C ARG A 72 14.89 7.88 15.25
N LYS A 73 15.86 6.96 15.09
CA LYS A 73 17.11 7.18 14.33
C LYS A 73 16.91 6.93 12.84
N GLY A 74 15.82 6.27 12.48
CA GLY A 74 15.44 5.99 11.10
C GLY A 74 15.00 7.25 10.36
N ARG A 75 14.98 7.13 9.04
CA ARG A 75 14.50 8.20 8.16
C ARG A 75 13.01 8.41 8.37
N ASN A 76 12.60 9.66 8.42
CA ASN A 76 11.24 10.07 8.23
C ASN A 76 10.90 9.88 6.72
N ARG A 77 10.06 8.90 6.40
CA ARG A 77 9.70 8.53 5.02
C ARG A 77 8.25 8.88 4.73
N ALA A 78 7.99 9.51 3.59
CA ALA A 78 6.62 9.87 3.19
C ALA A 78 5.67 8.66 3.10
N TYR A 79 6.16 7.49 2.67
CA TYR A 79 5.37 6.24 2.64
C TYR A 79 4.71 5.90 3.97
N ASN A 80 5.42 6.11 5.07
CA ASN A 80 4.95 5.72 6.41
C ASN A 80 3.70 6.47 6.82
N TYR A 81 3.55 7.72 6.39
CA TYR A 81 2.39 8.55 6.73
C TYR A 81 1.11 8.05 6.06
N ALA A 82 1.19 7.69 4.79
CA ALA A 82 0.04 7.18 4.05
C ALA A 82 -0.51 5.91 4.71
N TRP A 83 0.37 4.98 5.06
CA TRP A 83 -0.01 3.70 5.67
C TRP A 83 -0.57 3.87 7.08
N VAL A 84 0.04 4.73 7.89
CA VAL A 84 -0.44 5.02 9.25
C VAL A 84 -1.80 5.72 9.21
N ALA A 85 -1.99 6.64 8.26
CA ALA A 85 -3.28 7.31 8.08
C ALA A 85 -4.39 6.34 7.66
N ASP A 86 -4.11 5.42 6.71
CA ASP A 86 -5.05 4.35 6.33
C ASP A 86 -5.47 3.56 7.57
N PHE A 87 -4.50 3.10 8.37
CA PHE A 87 -4.80 2.36 9.58
C PHE A 87 -5.71 3.13 10.54
N TYR A 88 -5.47 4.41 10.78
CA TYR A 88 -6.34 5.21 11.65
C TYR A 88 -7.75 5.37 11.07
N PHE A 89 -7.90 5.57 9.78
CA PHE A 89 -9.22 5.63 9.17
C PHE A 89 -9.96 4.28 9.26
N GLN A 90 -9.26 3.14 9.13
CA GLN A 90 -9.85 1.83 9.40
C GLN A 90 -10.29 1.71 10.87
N MET A 91 -9.49 2.23 11.82
CA MET A 91 -9.86 2.22 13.24
C MET A 91 -11.12 3.05 13.51
N TYR A 92 -11.29 4.19 12.82
CA TYR A 92 -12.56 4.93 12.89
C TYR A 92 -13.75 4.08 12.42
N LYS A 93 -13.62 3.40 11.27
CA LYS A 93 -14.68 2.50 10.77
C LYS A 93 -15.05 1.40 11.77
N ILE A 94 -14.08 0.90 12.53
CA ILE A 94 -14.28 -0.17 13.52
C ILE A 94 -14.91 0.34 14.82
N THR A 95 -14.49 1.52 15.28
CA THR A 95 -14.80 1.99 16.64
C THR A 95 -15.83 3.11 16.69
N GLY A 96 -15.98 3.88 15.63
CA GLY A 96 -16.72 5.14 15.63
C GLY A 96 -16.05 6.27 16.42
N ASP A 97 -14.85 6.04 16.98
CA ASP A 97 -14.13 7.05 17.77
C ASP A 97 -13.52 8.11 16.84
N LYS A 98 -14.06 9.33 16.93
CA LYS A 98 -13.64 10.49 16.11
C LYS A 98 -12.16 10.80 16.23
N GLN A 99 -11.52 10.44 17.36
CA GLN A 99 -10.08 10.66 17.54
C GLN A 99 -9.26 9.97 16.44
N TYR A 100 -9.67 8.78 15.97
CA TYR A 100 -8.97 8.10 14.87
C TYR A 100 -9.13 8.83 13.53
N ALA A 101 -10.27 9.46 13.26
CA ALA A 101 -10.43 10.30 12.09
C ALA A 101 -9.49 11.52 12.14
N VAL A 102 -9.37 12.15 13.32
CA VAL A 102 -8.41 13.24 13.58
C VAL A 102 -6.98 12.75 13.39
N ASP A 103 -6.61 11.60 13.96
CA ASP A 103 -5.25 11.03 13.87
C ASP A 103 -4.86 10.75 12.41
N GLY A 104 -5.77 10.19 11.63
CA GLY A 104 -5.56 9.94 10.18
C GLY A 104 -5.36 11.24 9.41
N TYR A 105 -6.25 12.21 9.61
CA TYR A 105 -6.16 13.54 9.00
C TYR A 105 -4.83 14.24 9.33
N MET A 106 -4.51 14.35 10.63
CA MET A 106 -3.31 15.03 11.09
C MET A 106 -2.02 14.34 10.59
N THR A 107 -2.03 13.02 10.46
CA THR A 107 -0.92 12.25 9.90
C THR A 107 -0.67 12.66 8.44
N LEU A 108 -1.72 12.73 7.60
CA LEU A 108 -1.59 13.18 6.21
C LEU A 108 -1.21 14.66 6.12
N ARG A 109 -1.77 15.52 6.97
CA ARG A 109 -1.36 16.93 7.01
C ARG A 109 0.11 17.11 7.37
N SER A 110 0.63 16.27 8.28
CA SER A 110 2.06 16.23 8.61
C SER A 110 2.89 15.76 7.41
N MET A 111 2.43 14.77 6.66
CA MET A 111 3.08 14.32 5.42
C MET A 111 3.19 15.46 4.40
N PHE A 112 2.08 16.13 4.08
CA PHE A 112 2.09 17.21 3.09
C PHE A 112 2.94 18.40 3.51
N ARG A 113 2.95 18.75 4.79
CA ARG A 113 3.85 19.80 5.31
C ARG A 113 5.33 19.49 5.13
N GLN A 114 5.73 18.21 5.24
CA GLN A 114 7.12 17.80 5.21
C GLN A 114 7.63 17.46 3.81
N PHE A 115 6.80 16.88 2.97
CA PHE A 115 7.20 16.35 1.67
C PHE A 115 6.52 17.05 0.49
N GLY A 116 5.58 17.96 0.75
CA GLY A 116 4.81 18.64 -0.30
C GLY A 116 3.84 17.70 -1.03
N HIS A 117 3.39 18.15 -2.21
CA HIS A 117 2.33 17.49 -2.98
C HIS A 117 2.85 16.83 -4.26
N GLY A 118 4.15 16.62 -4.39
CA GLY A 118 4.77 16.01 -5.58
C GLY A 118 5.32 14.61 -5.37
N PHE A 119 5.12 14.02 -4.19
CA PHE A 119 5.66 12.72 -3.85
C PHE A 119 4.68 11.58 -4.21
N TYR A 120 5.19 10.55 -4.88
CA TYR A 120 4.41 9.38 -5.34
C TYR A 120 4.32 8.32 -4.22
N ALA A 121 3.65 8.65 -3.14
CA ALA A 121 3.49 7.70 -2.04
C ALA A 121 2.53 6.57 -2.39
N ILE A 122 2.95 5.34 -2.08
CA ILE A 122 2.08 4.16 -2.16
C ILE A 122 1.04 4.24 -1.04
N GLY A 123 -0.22 3.98 -1.36
CA GLY A 123 -1.27 3.77 -0.37
C GLY A 123 -1.85 5.04 0.25
N ILE A 124 -1.73 6.22 -0.39
CA ILE A 124 -2.46 7.40 0.09
C ILE A 124 -3.98 7.09 0.03
N PRO A 125 -4.68 7.09 1.19
CA PRO A 125 -6.07 6.67 1.27
C PRO A 125 -7.03 7.81 0.89
N VAL A 126 -7.15 8.13 -0.42
CA VAL A 126 -7.95 9.26 -0.89
C VAL A 126 -9.42 9.05 -0.60
N HIS A 127 -10.01 7.97 -1.13
CA HIS A 127 -11.41 7.65 -0.94
C HIS A 127 -11.73 7.41 0.54
N LEU A 128 -11.02 6.49 1.19
CA LEU A 128 -11.23 6.16 2.60
C LEU A 128 -11.09 7.40 3.51
N GLY A 129 -10.08 8.23 3.28
CA GLY A 129 -9.85 9.42 4.10
C GLY A 129 -10.98 10.44 3.99
N LEU A 130 -11.40 10.78 2.77
CA LEU A 130 -12.49 11.73 2.57
C LEU A 130 -13.83 11.19 3.09
N GLN A 131 -14.15 9.93 2.83
CA GLN A 131 -15.37 9.30 3.35
C GLN A 131 -15.38 9.24 4.89
N THR A 132 -14.21 8.97 5.50
CA THR A 132 -14.08 8.97 6.97
C THR A 132 -14.34 10.35 7.56
N LEU A 133 -13.73 11.39 7.00
CA LEU A 133 -13.91 12.77 7.52
C LEU A 133 -15.36 13.22 7.38
N LYS A 134 -16.00 12.90 6.26
CA LYS A 134 -17.43 13.17 6.05
C LYS A 134 -18.30 12.44 7.06
N ALA A 135 -18.05 11.15 7.29
CA ALA A 135 -18.81 10.34 8.26
C ALA A 135 -18.57 10.77 9.73
N ALA A 136 -17.45 11.46 9.99
CA ALA A 136 -17.10 11.99 11.31
C ALA A 136 -17.57 13.44 11.51
N ASP A 137 -18.34 14.03 10.61
CA ASP A 137 -18.79 15.44 10.64
C ASP A 137 -17.58 16.40 10.82
N MET A 138 -16.55 16.24 9.98
CA MET A 138 -15.31 17.02 9.96
C MET A 138 -15.18 17.79 8.64
N ASP A 139 -16.14 18.69 8.37
CA ASP A 139 -16.27 19.36 7.07
C ASP A 139 -15.07 20.24 6.72
N VAL A 140 -14.49 20.94 7.69
CA VAL A 140 -13.31 21.81 7.50
C VAL A 140 -12.09 20.96 7.13
N GLU A 141 -11.87 19.88 7.84
CA GLU A 141 -10.79 18.92 7.60
C GLU A 141 -10.99 18.21 6.26
N TYR A 142 -12.23 17.85 5.93
CA TYR A 142 -12.59 17.28 4.64
C TYR A 142 -12.19 18.20 3.49
N GLU A 143 -12.64 19.46 3.49
CA GLU A 143 -12.30 20.40 2.41
C GLU A 143 -10.79 20.69 2.37
N THR A 144 -10.13 20.75 3.52
CA THR A 144 -8.67 20.97 3.58
C THR A 144 -7.93 19.79 2.95
N LEU A 145 -8.25 18.56 3.34
CA LEU A 145 -7.59 17.35 2.83
C LEU A 145 -7.88 17.13 1.35
N LYS A 146 -9.10 17.39 0.92
CA LYS A 146 -9.50 17.36 -0.49
C LYS A 146 -8.69 18.34 -1.35
N ASN A 147 -8.43 19.54 -0.84
CA ASN A 147 -7.58 20.50 -1.52
C ASN A 147 -6.12 20.03 -1.62
N ASP A 148 -5.57 19.37 -0.58
CA ASP A 148 -4.25 18.75 -0.67
C ASP A 148 -4.24 17.66 -1.76
N TYR A 149 -5.25 16.81 -1.80
CA TYR A 149 -5.35 15.76 -2.81
C TYR A 149 -5.50 16.33 -4.24
N ILE A 150 -6.21 17.43 -4.41
CA ILE A 150 -6.31 18.14 -5.69
C ILE A 150 -4.91 18.61 -6.13
N GLN A 151 -4.10 19.18 -5.25
CA GLN A 151 -2.74 19.58 -5.57
C GLN A 151 -1.84 18.42 -5.98
N VAL A 152 -1.95 17.26 -5.30
CA VAL A 152 -1.24 16.03 -5.69
C VAL A 152 -1.72 15.56 -7.06
N GLY A 153 -3.03 15.45 -7.25
CA GLY A 153 -3.63 15.02 -8.52
C GLY A 153 -3.24 15.92 -9.69
N ASP A 154 -3.23 17.22 -9.50
CA ASP A 154 -2.80 18.20 -10.51
C ASP A 154 -1.33 18.02 -10.87
N THR A 155 -0.48 17.72 -9.88
CA THR A 155 0.92 17.41 -10.11
C THR A 155 1.07 16.12 -10.92
N PHE A 156 0.32 15.07 -10.60
CA PHE A 156 0.38 13.79 -11.32
C PHE A 156 -0.14 13.91 -12.75
N VAL A 157 -1.22 14.65 -12.97
CA VAL A 157 -1.72 14.95 -14.32
C VAL A 157 -0.71 15.74 -15.13
N LYS A 158 -0.11 16.79 -14.54
CA LYS A 158 0.92 17.61 -15.19
C LYS A 158 2.16 16.79 -15.58
N ASN A 159 2.61 15.91 -14.70
CA ASN A 159 3.78 15.06 -14.96
C ASN A 159 3.48 13.98 -16.01
N GLY A 160 2.28 13.43 -16.02
CA GLY A 160 1.88 12.37 -16.93
C GLY A 160 2.84 11.17 -16.85
N LEU A 161 3.51 10.85 -17.94
CA LEU A 161 4.51 9.77 -18.03
C LEU A 161 5.94 10.20 -17.61
N ASN A 162 6.14 11.45 -17.23
CA ASN A 162 7.45 11.95 -16.75
C ASN A 162 7.55 11.75 -15.24
N TYR A 163 7.70 10.50 -14.79
CA TYR A 163 7.85 10.20 -13.38
C TYR A 163 9.15 10.77 -12.80
N PRO A 164 9.18 11.07 -11.49
CA PRO A 164 10.37 11.65 -10.86
C PRO A 164 11.59 10.74 -10.97
N ALA A 165 12.73 11.29 -11.33
CA ALA A 165 14.00 10.55 -11.43
C ALA A 165 14.61 10.16 -10.07
N SER A 166 14.02 10.59 -8.96
CA SER A 166 14.42 10.22 -7.60
C SER A 166 14.07 8.78 -7.23
N GLU A 167 13.14 8.19 -7.97
CA GLU A 167 12.75 6.80 -7.91
C GLU A 167 13.16 6.11 -9.21
N VAL A 168 12.89 4.82 -9.32
CA VAL A 168 13.09 4.10 -10.59
C VAL A 168 12.02 4.54 -11.58
N ASN A 169 12.41 5.18 -12.66
CA ASN A 169 11.48 5.58 -13.72
C ASN A 169 10.78 4.35 -14.30
N TYR A 170 9.48 4.48 -14.55
CA TYR A 170 8.69 3.40 -15.15
C TYR A 170 8.72 2.09 -14.35
N GLU A 171 8.86 2.15 -13.06
CA GLU A 171 8.62 1.00 -12.20
C GLU A 171 7.11 0.85 -11.92
N GLN A 172 6.62 -0.39 -11.86
CA GLN A 172 5.23 -0.70 -11.56
C GLN A 172 4.76 -0.05 -10.24
N ALA A 173 5.64 -0.03 -9.22
CA ALA A 173 5.34 0.54 -7.90
C ALA A 173 5.32 2.09 -7.87
N ILE A 174 5.60 2.76 -8.99
CA ILE A 174 5.43 4.21 -9.16
C ILE A 174 4.21 4.51 -10.04
N VAL A 175 4.05 3.76 -11.14
CA VAL A 175 2.95 3.95 -12.10
C VAL A 175 1.61 3.60 -11.46
N ALA A 176 1.49 2.45 -10.79
CA ALA A 176 0.24 2.02 -10.19
C ALA A 176 -0.28 2.97 -9.10
N PRO A 177 0.52 3.45 -8.13
CA PRO A 177 0.07 4.42 -7.14
C PRO A 177 -0.44 5.73 -7.73
N SER A 178 0.19 6.24 -8.79
CA SER A 178 -0.29 7.43 -9.49
C SER A 178 -1.69 7.21 -10.06
N ILE A 179 -1.90 6.09 -10.74
CA ILE A 179 -3.21 5.73 -11.32
C ILE A 179 -4.25 5.53 -10.22
N ILE A 180 -3.92 4.77 -9.17
CA ILE A 180 -4.81 4.54 -8.02
C ILE A 180 -5.25 5.87 -7.40
N PHE A 181 -4.31 6.77 -7.18
CA PHE A 181 -4.59 8.08 -6.61
C PHE A 181 -5.54 8.90 -7.49
N LEU A 182 -5.26 9.00 -8.77
CA LEU A 182 -6.06 9.77 -9.73
C LEU A 182 -7.49 9.20 -9.87
N LEU A 183 -7.63 7.88 -9.90
CA LEU A 183 -8.93 7.22 -9.97
C LEU A 183 -9.77 7.46 -8.71
N GLN A 184 -9.18 7.31 -7.52
CA GLN A 184 -9.88 7.62 -6.27
C GLN A 184 -10.27 9.11 -6.20
N LEU A 185 -9.39 10.01 -6.65
CA LEU A 185 -9.69 11.44 -6.67
C LEU A 185 -10.82 11.77 -7.66
N TYR A 186 -10.86 11.09 -8.82
CA TYR A 186 -11.98 11.19 -9.74
C TYR A 186 -13.28 10.70 -9.11
N MET A 187 -13.29 9.56 -8.41
CA MET A 187 -14.45 9.02 -7.72
C MET A 187 -15.02 10.01 -6.69
N GLU A 188 -14.16 10.73 -5.99
CA GLU A 188 -14.56 11.69 -4.96
C GLU A 188 -14.98 13.06 -5.52
N THR A 189 -14.40 13.48 -6.64
CA THR A 189 -14.59 14.85 -7.14
C THR A 189 -15.43 14.94 -8.40
N GLY A 190 -15.51 13.86 -9.18
CA GLY A 190 -16.10 13.87 -10.53
C GLY A 190 -15.30 14.68 -11.56
N ILE A 191 -14.10 15.15 -11.21
CA ILE A 191 -13.31 16.03 -12.09
C ILE A 191 -12.64 15.20 -13.18
N GLN A 192 -13.10 15.34 -14.41
CA GLN A 192 -12.74 14.50 -15.56
C GLN A 192 -11.23 14.42 -15.83
N LYS A 193 -10.47 15.51 -15.63
CA LYS A 193 -9.01 15.51 -15.85
C LYS A 193 -8.25 14.41 -15.11
N TYR A 194 -8.75 13.96 -13.95
CA TYR A 194 -8.10 12.91 -13.16
C TYR A 194 -8.32 11.54 -13.80
N LEU A 195 -9.51 11.25 -14.29
CA LEU A 195 -9.76 10.03 -15.07
C LEU A 195 -8.94 10.02 -16.36
N ASP A 196 -8.84 11.14 -17.06
CA ASP A 196 -8.06 11.27 -18.30
C ASP A 196 -6.56 11.08 -18.01
N GLY A 197 -6.05 11.66 -16.92
CA GLY A 197 -4.67 11.47 -16.48
C GLY A 197 -4.36 10.01 -16.09
N ALA A 198 -5.31 9.31 -15.46
CA ALA A 198 -5.18 7.88 -15.21
C ALA A 198 -5.16 7.09 -16.52
N LYS A 199 -6.08 7.37 -17.46
CA LYS A 199 -6.13 6.72 -18.78
C LYS A 199 -4.82 6.88 -19.56
N GLN A 200 -4.21 8.07 -19.49
CA GLN A 200 -2.93 8.34 -20.16
C GLN A 200 -1.80 7.44 -19.63
N GLN A 201 -1.83 7.08 -18.35
CA GLN A 201 -0.80 6.28 -17.71
C GLN A 201 -1.06 4.77 -17.78
N MET A 202 -2.31 4.34 -18.05
CA MET A 202 -2.68 2.93 -18.12
C MET A 202 -1.81 2.08 -19.07
N PRO A 203 -1.48 2.52 -20.31
CA PRO A 203 -0.61 1.74 -21.20
C PRO A 203 0.78 1.46 -20.59
N ALA A 204 1.35 2.41 -19.84
CA ALA A 204 2.62 2.20 -19.16
C ALA A 204 2.49 1.15 -18.05
N LEU A 205 1.38 1.16 -17.28
CA LEU A 205 1.12 0.14 -16.28
C LEU A 205 0.92 -1.25 -16.93
N GLU A 206 0.15 -1.32 -18.02
CA GLU A 206 -0.10 -2.57 -18.73
C GLU A 206 1.17 -3.20 -19.31
N ALA A 207 2.19 -2.41 -19.63
CA ALA A 207 3.46 -2.90 -20.13
C ALA A 207 4.21 -3.83 -19.15
N PHE A 208 3.91 -3.74 -17.86
CA PHE A 208 4.44 -4.65 -16.83
C PHE A 208 3.70 -5.99 -16.75
N ASN A 209 2.55 -6.09 -17.41
CA ASN A 209 1.69 -7.27 -17.41
C ASN A 209 1.85 -8.06 -18.72
N GLY A 210 1.22 -9.21 -18.78
CA GLY A 210 1.14 -9.99 -20.00
C GLY A 210 1.18 -11.49 -19.75
N ASN A 211 1.45 -12.24 -20.83
CA ASN A 211 1.61 -13.67 -20.75
C ASN A 211 2.91 -14.03 -20.05
N GLN A 212 2.78 -14.62 -18.89
CA GLN A 212 3.92 -15.09 -18.12
C GLN A 212 4.28 -16.53 -18.47
N PRO A 213 5.52 -17.00 -18.17
CA PRO A 213 5.95 -18.35 -18.49
C PRO A 213 5.12 -19.46 -17.84
N SER A 214 4.41 -19.15 -16.75
CA SER A 214 3.51 -20.06 -16.06
C SER A 214 2.12 -19.47 -15.98
N TYR A 215 1.10 -20.30 -16.17
CA TYR A 215 -0.30 -19.88 -16.05
C TYR A 215 -0.66 -19.39 -14.63
N HIS A 216 0.06 -19.85 -13.62
CA HIS A 216 -0.08 -19.37 -12.25
C HIS A 216 0.38 -17.93 -12.07
N LEU A 217 1.17 -17.40 -13.01
CA LEU A 217 1.68 -16.04 -12.99
C LEU A 217 0.97 -15.14 -14.00
N ASN A 218 -0.07 -15.64 -14.65
CA ASN A 218 -0.83 -14.87 -15.64
C ASN A 218 -1.36 -13.57 -15.00
N GLU A 219 -1.17 -12.47 -15.73
CA GLU A 219 -1.54 -11.10 -15.33
C GLU A 219 -0.78 -10.54 -14.10
N ILE A 220 0.19 -11.25 -13.55
CA ILE A 220 1.05 -10.67 -12.51
C ILE A 220 2.01 -9.67 -13.14
N ALA A 221 2.02 -8.45 -12.62
CA ALA A 221 2.95 -7.42 -13.05
C ALA A 221 4.40 -7.78 -12.70
N ILE A 222 5.30 -7.59 -13.64
CA ILE A 222 6.74 -7.72 -13.42
C ILE A 222 7.22 -6.49 -12.63
N ARG A 223 8.08 -6.73 -11.66
CA ARG A 223 8.85 -5.70 -10.99
C ARG A 223 10.32 -5.92 -11.26
N HIS A 224 10.94 -4.99 -11.97
CA HIS A 224 12.37 -4.99 -12.17
C HIS A 224 13.09 -4.54 -10.90
N TRP A 225 14.21 -5.21 -10.59
CA TRP A 225 15.02 -4.88 -9.43
C TRP A 225 16.50 -4.88 -9.80
N ASP A 226 17.14 -3.75 -9.57
CA ASP A 226 18.56 -3.55 -9.81
C ASP A 226 19.30 -3.21 -8.51
N GLY A 227 20.03 -4.16 -7.98
CA GLY A 227 20.80 -3.98 -6.76
C GLY A 227 20.48 -4.98 -5.67
N TYR A 228 20.33 -4.49 -4.42
CA TYR A 228 20.07 -5.37 -3.28
C TYR A 228 18.62 -5.81 -3.24
N TRP A 229 18.44 -7.07 -3.52
CA TRP A 229 17.19 -7.75 -3.45
C TRP A 229 16.94 -8.28 -2.03
N PHE A 230 15.77 -8.10 -1.51
CA PHE A 230 15.40 -8.43 -0.13
C PHE A 230 16.26 -7.73 0.94
N GLY A 231 16.98 -6.69 0.58
CA GLY A 231 17.89 -5.96 1.48
C GLY A 231 19.10 -6.75 1.96
N LYS A 232 19.37 -7.96 1.43
CA LYS A 232 20.45 -8.83 1.89
C LYS A 232 21.34 -9.41 0.82
N ARG A 233 20.86 -9.46 -0.41
CA ARG A 233 21.59 -10.04 -1.53
C ARG A 233 21.61 -9.05 -2.68
N GLU A 234 22.76 -8.87 -3.25
CA GLU A 234 22.90 -8.15 -4.49
C GLU A 234 22.41 -9.06 -5.62
N MET A 235 21.35 -8.64 -6.28
CA MET A 235 20.71 -9.39 -7.36
C MET A 235 20.16 -8.43 -8.39
N TRP A 236 20.15 -8.88 -9.64
CA TRP A 236 19.67 -8.12 -10.79
C TRP A 236 18.62 -8.93 -11.52
N GLY A 237 17.57 -8.30 -11.94
CA GLY A 237 16.55 -8.92 -12.77
C GLY A 237 15.13 -8.66 -12.34
N ASP A 238 14.22 -9.35 -12.99
CA ASP A 238 12.80 -9.23 -12.74
C ASP A 238 12.36 -10.12 -11.58
N THR A 239 11.55 -9.58 -10.70
CA THR A 239 10.98 -10.29 -9.57
C THR A 239 9.48 -10.39 -9.73
N PHE A 240 8.98 -11.62 -9.76
CA PHE A 240 7.55 -11.90 -9.77
C PHE A 240 7.29 -13.37 -9.41
N PRO A 241 6.18 -13.66 -8.73
CA PRO A 241 5.33 -12.64 -8.15
C PRO A 241 6.07 -11.85 -7.07
N HIS A 242 5.70 -10.61 -6.93
CA HIS A 242 6.08 -9.74 -5.81
C HIS A 242 4.79 -9.18 -5.20
N TYR A 243 4.73 -8.99 -3.89
CA TYR A 243 3.50 -8.51 -3.25
C TYR A 243 3.01 -7.16 -3.83
N TRP A 244 3.90 -6.29 -4.27
CA TRP A 244 3.54 -5.05 -4.96
C TRP A 244 2.87 -5.25 -6.32
N SER A 245 2.94 -6.43 -6.94
CA SER A 245 2.20 -6.71 -8.18
C SER A 245 0.68 -6.55 -7.99
N THR A 246 0.18 -6.66 -6.76
CA THR A 246 -1.22 -6.42 -6.42
C THR A 246 -1.65 -4.95 -6.54
N LEU A 247 -0.71 -4.00 -6.55
CA LEU A 247 -1.00 -2.59 -6.87
C LEU A 247 -1.61 -2.45 -8.27
N THR A 248 -1.10 -3.21 -9.25
CA THR A 248 -1.72 -3.24 -10.59
C THR A 248 -3.15 -3.77 -10.52
N GLY A 249 -3.39 -4.81 -9.70
CA GLY A 249 -4.75 -5.32 -9.45
C GLY A 249 -5.68 -4.24 -8.89
N ALA A 250 -5.23 -3.49 -7.90
CA ALA A 250 -6.00 -2.37 -7.33
C ALA A 250 -6.27 -1.27 -8.37
N ALA A 251 -5.27 -0.89 -9.16
CA ALA A 251 -5.43 0.10 -10.23
C ALA A 251 -6.46 -0.34 -11.27
N PHE A 252 -6.39 -1.60 -11.72
CA PHE A 252 -7.33 -2.15 -12.69
C PHE A 252 -8.75 -2.26 -12.14
N TYR A 253 -8.89 -2.60 -10.86
CA TYR A 253 -10.18 -2.66 -10.20
C TYR A 253 -10.85 -1.28 -10.15
N LEU A 254 -10.14 -0.27 -9.68
CA LEU A 254 -10.64 1.11 -9.62
C LEU A 254 -10.92 1.67 -11.02
N TYR A 255 -10.08 1.36 -11.99
CA TYR A 255 -10.31 1.75 -13.37
C TYR A 255 -11.59 1.12 -13.92
N ALA A 256 -11.79 -0.17 -13.67
CA ALA A 256 -13.03 -0.85 -14.07
C ALA A 256 -14.28 -0.20 -13.47
N GLN A 257 -14.21 0.22 -12.21
CA GLN A 257 -15.31 0.95 -11.56
C GLN A 257 -15.57 2.31 -12.22
N CYS A 258 -14.52 3.05 -12.54
CA CYS A 258 -14.64 4.38 -13.13
C CYS A 258 -15.16 4.37 -14.59
N VAL A 259 -14.83 3.33 -15.37
CA VAL A 259 -15.17 3.27 -16.81
C VAL A 259 -16.22 2.21 -17.15
N GLY A 260 -16.60 1.37 -16.22
CA GLY A 260 -17.59 0.30 -16.44
C GLY A 260 -17.04 -0.89 -17.25
N ASP A 261 -15.72 -1.14 -17.25
CA ASP A 261 -15.08 -2.21 -18.04
C ASP A 261 -14.83 -3.48 -17.23
N ASN A 262 -15.69 -4.47 -17.43
CA ASN A 262 -15.58 -5.77 -16.77
C ASN A 262 -14.31 -6.56 -17.13
N THR A 263 -13.63 -6.23 -18.21
CA THR A 263 -12.36 -6.87 -18.61
C THR A 263 -11.29 -6.53 -17.58
N TYR A 264 -11.16 -5.26 -17.20
CA TYR A 264 -10.21 -4.83 -16.18
C TYR A 264 -10.56 -5.38 -14.80
N LYS A 265 -11.85 -5.50 -14.47
CA LYS A 265 -12.28 -6.14 -13.22
C LYS A 265 -11.79 -7.59 -13.14
N ARG A 266 -11.99 -8.38 -14.19
CA ARG A 266 -11.54 -9.77 -14.25
C ARG A 266 -10.01 -9.89 -14.18
N ARG A 267 -9.29 -8.98 -14.85
CA ARG A 267 -7.83 -8.91 -14.78
C ARG A 267 -7.36 -8.60 -13.35
N ALA A 268 -7.99 -7.65 -12.67
CA ALA A 268 -7.70 -7.33 -11.27
C ALA A 268 -7.89 -8.55 -10.36
N GLU A 269 -9.00 -9.27 -10.50
CA GLU A 269 -9.29 -10.50 -9.75
C GLU A 269 -8.23 -11.59 -9.98
N ASN A 270 -7.77 -11.75 -11.23
CA ASN A 270 -6.72 -12.70 -11.57
C ASN A 270 -5.37 -12.31 -10.93
N ILE A 271 -4.99 -11.03 -11.00
CA ILE A 271 -3.74 -10.53 -10.43
C ILE A 271 -3.69 -10.83 -8.92
N VAL A 272 -4.70 -10.41 -8.17
CA VAL A 272 -4.67 -10.59 -6.71
C VAL A 272 -4.78 -12.05 -6.30
N ARG A 273 -5.53 -12.87 -7.05
CA ARG A 273 -5.62 -14.32 -6.81
C ARG A 273 -4.29 -15.02 -7.07
N ASN A 274 -3.65 -14.74 -8.19
CA ASN A 274 -2.39 -15.38 -8.56
C ASN A 274 -1.24 -14.96 -7.62
N ASN A 275 -1.34 -13.77 -7.02
CA ASN A 275 -0.38 -13.32 -6.02
C ASN A 275 -0.47 -14.11 -4.69
N LEU A 276 -1.56 -14.84 -4.46
CA LEU A 276 -1.70 -15.70 -3.27
C LEU A 276 -0.68 -16.84 -3.22
N CYS A 277 0.03 -17.15 -4.32
CA CYS A 277 1.15 -18.09 -4.29
C CYS A 277 2.32 -17.66 -3.40
N LEU A 278 2.35 -16.41 -2.95
CA LEU A 278 3.30 -15.92 -1.94
C LEU A 278 2.96 -16.37 -0.51
N PHE A 279 1.77 -16.92 -0.28
CA PHE A 279 1.29 -17.33 1.04
C PHE A 279 1.24 -18.85 1.13
N PHE A 280 1.72 -19.40 2.25
CA PHE A 280 1.83 -20.83 2.47
C PHE A 280 0.76 -21.33 3.43
N GLU A 281 0.44 -22.63 3.34
CA GLU A 281 -0.59 -23.27 4.17
C GLU A 281 -0.28 -23.22 5.68
N ASP A 282 1.00 -23.12 6.05
CA ASP A 282 1.44 -23.00 7.45
C ASP A 282 1.34 -21.57 7.99
N GLY A 283 0.74 -20.65 7.24
CA GLY A 283 0.56 -19.25 7.62
C GLY A 283 1.79 -18.37 7.41
N LYS A 284 2.86 -18.92 6.84
CA LYS A 284 4.02 -18.11 6.42
C LYS A 284 3.75 -17.45 5.07
N ALA A 285 4.55 -16.44 4.76
CA ALA A 285 4.52 -15.78 3.47
C ALA A 285 5.92 -15.38 3.02
N SER A 286 6.07 -15.18 1.72
CA SER A 286 7.23 -14.59 1.09
C SER A 286 6.86 -13.24 0.47
N CYS A 287 7.76 -12.27 0.45
CA CYS A 287 7.48 -11.03 -0.27
C CYS A 287 7.67 -11.19 -1.78
N ALA A 288 8.47 -12.13 -2.23
CA ALA A 288 8.65 -12.41 -3.65
C ALA A 288 9.33 -13.73 -3.95
N TYR A 289 9.23 -14.14 -5.22
CA TYR A 289 10.07 -15.16 -5.85
C TYR A 289 10.88 -14.55 -6.97
N ILE A 290 11.91 -15.27 -7.38
CA ILE A 290 12.64 -15.00 -8.63
C ILE A 290 12.28 -16.05 -9.65
N TYR A 291 11.91 -15.60 -10.83
CA TYR A 291 11.61 -16.45 -11.96
C TYR A 291 12.58 -16.12 -13.12
N PRO A 292 13.15 -17.10 -13.83
CA PRO A 292 12.88 -18.53 -13.78
C PRO A 292 13.55 -19.26 -12.61
N ASN A 293 13.00 -20.44 -12.29
CA ASN A 293 13.49 -21.29 -11.19
C ASN A 293 14.93 -21.81 -11.35
N ARG A 294 15.52 -21.66 -12.54
CA ARG A 294 16.90 -22.05 -12.85
C ARG A 294 17.54 -21.04 -13.76
N VAL A 295 18.76 -20.64 -13.41
CA VAL A 295 19.61 -19.82 -14.24
C VAL A 295 20.92 -20.58 -14.46
N ASN A 296 21.32 -20.78 -15.71
CA ASN A 296 22.53 -21.54 -16.09
C ASN A 296 22.58 -22.95 -15.43
N GLY A 297 21.45 -23.63 -15.36
CA GLY A 297 21.35 -24.96 -14.76
C GLY A 297 21.36 -25.01 -13.22
N VAL A 298 21.61 -23.91 -12.55
CA VAL A 298 21.56 -23.83 -11.10
C VAL A 298 20.16 -23.42 -10.63
N LYS A 299 19.69 -24.06 -9.58
CA LYS A 299 18.39 -23.74 -8.98
C LYS A 299 18.40 -22.29 -8.47
N ALA A 300 17.60 -21.44 -9.10
CA ALA A 300 17.43 -20.03 -8.74
C ALA A 300 16.25 -19.81 -7.79
N GLY A 301 15.66 -20.87 -7.28
CA GLY A 301 14.47 -20.84 -6.43
C GLY A 301 14.74 -20.12 -5.10
N PHE A 302 14.56 -18.82 -5.13
CA PHE A 302 14.51 -17.99 -3.94
C PHE A 302 13.09 -17.58 -3.65
N TYR A 303 12.73 -17.70 -2.41
CA TYR A 303 11.72 -16.85 -1.80
C TYR A 303 12.39 -16.05 -0.69
N ASP A 304 11.86 -14.88 -0.38
CA ASP A 304 12.37 -14.09 0.73
C ASP A 304 11.94 -14.74 2.06
N PRO A 305 12.89 -15.24 2.86
CA PRO A 305 12.57 -15.86 4.14
C PRO A 305 12.20 -14.82 5.22
N TYR A 306 12.33 -13.53 4.93
CA TYR A 306 12.06 -12.48 5.88
C TYR A 306 10.65 -11.96 5.71
N ALA A 307 9.93 -11.85 6.82
CA ALA A 307 8.70 -11.11 6.84
C ALA A 307 9.01 -9.64 6.54
N ASN A 308 8.31 -9.11 5.59
CA ASN A 308 8.33 -7.71 5.22
C ASN A 308 6.87 -7.24 5.16
N ASP A 309 6.47 -6.48 4.19
CA ASP A 309 5.13 -5.92 4.05
C ASP A 309 4.24 -6.67 3.05
N GLN A 310 4.49 -7.98 2.87
CA GLN A 310 3.64 -8.84 2.02
C GLN A 310 2.16 -8.85 2.42
N ASP A 311 1.82 -8.43 3.63
CA ASP A 311 0.43 -8.24 4.08
C ASP A 311 -0.35 -7.30 3.15
N TRP A 312 0.32 -6.37 2.49
CA TRP A 312 -0.29 -5.47 1.51
C TRP A 312 -0.92 -6.22 0.33
N ALA A 313 -0.39 -7.38 -0.06
CA ALA A 313 -1.03 -8.20 -1.08
C ALA A 313 -2.45 -8.63 -0.66
N LEU A 314 -2.63 -8.97 0.62
CA LEU A 314 -3.94 -9.32 1.16
C LEU A 314 -4.84 -8.10 1.36
N VAL A 315 -4.28 -6.93 1.69
CA VAL A 315 -5.03 -5.67 1.74
C VAL A 315 -5.68 -5.38 0.38
N TYR A 316 -4.92 -5.48 -0.71
CA TYR A 316 -5.44 -5.27 -2.07
C TYR A 316 -6.33 -6.43 -2.54
N TYR A 317 -6.09 -7.65 -2.09
CA TYR A 317 -7.01 -8.77 -2.30
C TYR A 317 -8.40 -8.47 -1.72
N LEU A 318 -8.47 -7.91 -0.51
CA LEU A 318 -9.74 -7.52 0.12
C LEU A 318 -10.40 -6.35 -0.59
N LEU A 319 -9.65 -5.38 -1.09
CA LEU A 319 -10.19 -4.31 -1.93
C LEU A 319 -10.89 -4.89 -3.17
N VAL A 320 -10.18 -5.72 -3.95
CA VAL A 320 -10.66 -6.21 -5.25
C VAL A 320 -11.82 -7.20 -5.11
N ASN A 321 -11.80 -8.09 -4.10
CA ASN A 321 -12.78 -9.18 -3.98
C ASN A 321 -13.93 -8.87 -2.99
N LYS A 322 -13.77 -7.89 -2.12
CA LYS A 322 -14.75 -7.55 -1.06
C LYS A 322 -15.15 -6.08 -1.04
N ASP A 323 -14.57 -5.27 -1.92
CA ASP A 323 -14.81 -3.82 -1.99
C ASP A 323 -14.54 -3.10 -0.66
N ILE A 324 -13.53 -3.56 0.08
CA ILE A 324 -13.12 -2.96 1.35
C ILE A 324 -11.95 -2.02 1.12
N TYR A 325 -12.26 -0.72 1.09
CA TYR A 325 -11.30 0.38 1.00
C TYR A 325 -10.53 0.57 2.29
#